data_54de5212018be4af351f5ebc941beb83
#
_entry.id   54de5212018be4af351f5ebc941beb83
#
_cell.length_a   1.000
_cell.length_b   1.000
_cell.length_c   1.000
_cell.angle_alpha   90.00
_cell.angle_beta   90.00
_cell.angle_gamma   90.00
#
_symmetry.space_group_name_H-M   'P 1'
#
loop_
_entity.id
_entity.type
_entity.pdbx_description
1 polymer ?
#
loop_
_entity_poly.entity_id
_entity_poly.type
_entity_poly.pdbx_seq_one_letter_code
_entity_poly.pdbx_strand_id
1 'polypeptide(L)'
;MDKFVIVFIDDILIYSRTEQEHEEHLRMVLETLRKEQLYAKFSKCEFWLRRVSFLGHVVSEEGISVDPSKIEVIMNWERPRTVTEIRSFLGLAGYYRKFVQDFSKIAGPLTNLTRKDVKFVWSEECEKSFIELKKRLTSAPVLGLPDGTEDFVIYSDASRKGLGLSLIHI
;
A
#
# COMPACT_ATOMS: atom_id res chain seq x y z
N MET A 1 6.45 -5.28 19.80
CA MET A 1 5.59 -5.24 18.59
C MET A 1 4.17 -5.46 19.06
N ASP A 2 3.36 -4.51 18.76
CA ASP A 2 1.97 -4.53 19.19
C ASP A 2 1.24 -5.62 18.44
N LYS A 3 0.69 -6.57 19.21
CA LYS A 3 0.13 -7.80 18.65
C LYS A 3 -1.26 -7.59 18.00
N PHE A 4 -1.87 -6.41 18.16
CA PHE A 4 -3.27 -6.15 17.78
C PHE A 4 -3.57 -4.68 17.44
N VAL A 5 -2.57 -3.81 17.41
CA VAL A 5 -2.75 -2.38 17.11
C VAL A 5 -1.62 -1.87 16.20
N ILE A 6 -1.99 -1.03 15.23
CA ILE A 6 -1.06 -0.27 14.40
C ILE A 6 -1.37 1.21 14.61
N VAL A 7 -0.35 1.99 14.92
CA VAL A 7 -0.45 3.45 15.08
C VAL A 7 0.38 4.12 14.00
N PHE A 8 -0.24 5.04 13.29
CA PHE A 8 0.44 5.87 12.31
C PHE A 8 -0.02 7.32 12.46
N ILE A 9 0.85 8.15 13.02
CA ILE A 9 0.56 9.56 13.38
C ILE A 9 -0.72 9.61 14.23
N ASP A 10 -1.83 10.08 13.67
CA ASP A 10 -3.13 10.23 14.36
C ASP A 10 -4.08 9.04 14.13
N ASP A 11 -3.74 8.13 13.22
CA ASP A 11 -4.59 7.01 12.86
C ASP A 11 -4.23 5.76 13.68
N ILE A 12 -5.22 5.12 14.28
CA ILE A 12 -5.08 3.90 15.07
C ILE A 12 -5.95 2.82 14.45
N LEU A 13 -5.33 1.71 14.04
CA LEU A 13 -6.02 0.51 13.59
C LEU A 13 -5.91 -0.57 14.67
N ILE A 14 -7.05 -1.06 15.15
CA ILE A 14 -7.16 -2.19 16.09
C ILE A 14 -7.70 -3.39 15.32
N TYR A 15 -7.04 -4.53 15.42
CA TYR A 15 -7.46 -5.77 14.75
C TYR A 15 -7.38 -6.96 15.68
N SER A 16 -8.22 -7.96 15.44
CA SER A 16 -8.37 -9.14 16.30
C SER A 16 -8.92 -10.30 15.50
N ARG A 17 -8.73 -11.52 15.94
CA ARG A 17 -9.25 -12.73 15.28
C ARG A 17 -10.72 -12.98 15.61
N THR A 18 -11.14 -12.60 16.82
CA THR A 18 -12.51 -12.80 17.31
C THR A 18 -13.10 -11.49 17.84
N GLU A 19 -14.44 -11.41 17.92
CA GLU A 19 -15.12 -10.26 18.47
C GLU A 19 -14.81 -10.06 19.97
N GLN A 20 -14.64 -11.15 20.72
CA GLN A 20 -14.28 -11.08 22.14
C GLN A 20 -12.88 -10.49 22.35
N GLU A 21 -11.89 -10.99 21.60
CA GLU A 21 -10.55 -10.40 21.61
C GLU A 21 -10.59 -8.93 21.19
N HIS A 22 -11.44 -8.59 20.22
CA HIS A 22 -11.54 -7.20 19.74
C HIS A 22 -12.10 -6.27 20.82
N GLU A 23 -13.07 -6.71 21.61
CA GLU A 23 -13.57 -5.94 22.76
C GLU A 23 -12.49 -5.68 23.78
N GLU A 24 -11.68 -6.70 24.11
CA GLU A 24 -10.55 -6.56 25.06
C GLU A 24 -9.47 -5.62 24.52
N HIS A 25 -9.08 -5.79 23.27
CA HIS A 25 -8.08 -4.94 22.61
C HIS A 25 -8.53 -3.48 22.52
N LEU A 26 -9.79 -3.27 22.13
CA LEU A 26 -10.38 -1.94 22.08
C LEU A 26 -10.39 -1.26 23.45
N ARG A 27 -10.79 -2.02 24.51
CA ARG A 27 -10.78 -1.53 25.89
C ARG A 27 -9.38 -1.09 26.31
N MET A 28 -8.37 -1.92 26.08
CA MET A 28 -6.98 -1.61 26.40
C MET A 28 -6.48 -0.33 25.70
N VAL A 29 -6.79 -0.16 24.42
CA VAL A 29 -6.39 1.05 23.67
C VAL A 29 -7.12 2.28 24.22
N LEU A 30 -8.44 2.20 24.46
CA LEU A 30 -9.21 3.32 25.00
C LEU A 30 -8.77 3.71 26.42
N GLU A 31 -8.45 2.74 27.28
CA GLU A 31 -7.89 3.00 28.61
C GLU A 31 -6.52 3.67 28.53
N THR A 32 -5.67 3.25 27.60
CA THR A 32 -4.36 3.88 27.35
C THR A 32 -4.53 5.33 26.89
N LEU A 33 -5.39 5.59 25.92
CA LEU A 33 -5.70 6.94 25.45
C LEU A 33 -6.20 7.83 26.60
N ARG A 34 -7.12 7.30 27.42
CA ARG A 34 -7.65 7.99 28.59
C ARG A 34 -6.56 8.34 29.62
N LYS A 35 -5.68 7.39 29.91
CA LYS A 35 -4.57 7.57 30.84
C LYS A 35 -3.60 8.66 30.37
N GLU A 36 -3.29 8.65 29.07
CA GLU A 36 -2.39 9.62 28.45
C GLU A 36 -3.11 10.94 28.06
N GLN A 37 -4.38 11.11 28.45
CA GLN A 37 -5.21 12.29 28.15
C GLN A 37 -5.34 12.59 26.64
N LEU A 38 -5.32 11.56 25.81
CA LEU A 38 -5.55 11.65 24.37
C LEU A 38 -7.03 11.38 24.06
N TYR A 39 -7.57 12.15 23.13
CA TYR A 39 -8.99 12.10 22.78
C TYR A 39 -9.19 11.66 21.34
N ALA A 40 -9.92 10.58 21.16
CA ALA A 40 -10.40 10.16 19.84
C ALA A 40 -11.73 10.89 19.53
N LYS A 41 -11.83 11.47 18.35
CA LYS A 41 -13.08 12.08 17.88
C LYS A 41 -14.05 10.99 17.43
N PHE A 42 -15.09 10.70 18.24
CA PHE A 42 -16.04 9.61 18.00
C PHE A 42 -16.64 9.62 16.57
N SER A 43 -16.97 10.79 16.02
CA SER A 43 -17.52 10.91 14.66
C SER A 43 -16.55 10.53 13.54
N LYS A 44 -15.26 10.29 13.86
CA LYS A 44 -14.23 9.79 12.94
C LYS A 44 -13.81 8.36 13.24
N CYS A 45 -14.40 7.76 14.27
CA CYS A 45 -14.11 6.38 14.66
C CYS A 45 -15.08 5.43 13.97
N GLU A 46 -14.54 4.36 13.45
CA GLU A 46 -15.29 3.25 12.87
C GLU A 46 -15.07 2.02 13.75
N PHE A 47 -16.14 1.33 14.13
CA PHE A 47 -16.10 0.20 15.05
C PHE A 47 -16.74 -1.04 14.43
N TRP A 48 -16.22 -2.21 14.76
CA TRP A 48 -16.80 -3.52 14.41
C TRP A 48 -16.91 -3.78 12.90
N LEU A 49 -15.98 -3.18 12.12
CA LEU A 49 -15.94 -3.39 10.68
C LEU A 49 -15.06 -4.58 10.33
N ARG A 50 -15.54 -5.45 9.45
CA ARG A 50 -14.74 -6.53 8.85
C ARG A 50 -13.87 -6.07 7.69
N ARG A 51 -14.10 -4.86 7.24
CA ARG A 51 -13.38 -4.24 6.13
C ARG A 51 -13.24 -2.76 6.41
N VAL A 52 -12.00 -2.27 6.46
CA VAL A 52 -11.69 -0.89 6.85
C VAL A 52 -10.65 -0.29 5.91
N SER A 53 -10.83 0.99 5.59
CA SER A 53 -9.82 1.76 4.86
C SER A 53 -8.79 2.32 5.86
N PHE A 54 -7.52 1.96 5.67
CA PHE A 54 -6.42 2.41 6.51
C PHE A 54 -5.20 2.74 5.67
N LEU A 55 -4.69 3.96 5.79
CA LEU A 55 -3.53 4.45 5.05
C LEU A 55 -3.62 4.19 3.53
N GLY A 56 -4.77 4.47 2.93
CA GLY A 56 -4.98 4.27 1.49
C GLY A 56 -5.06 2.82 1.02
N HIS A 57 -5.19 1.88 1.94
CA HIS A 57 -5.42 0.46 1.67
C HIS A 57 -6.76 0.04 2.27
N VAL A 58 -7.35 -1.00 1.73
CA VAL A 58 -8.45 -1.70 2.37
C VAL A 58 -7.88 -2.95 3.04
N VAL A 59 -8.10 -3.04 4.35
CA VAL A 59 -7.73 -4.20 5.19
C VAL A 59 -8.99 -5.01 5.45
N SER A 60 -8.93 -6.31 5.24
CA SER A 60 -10.04 -7.27 5.47
C SER A 60 -9.50 -8.63 5.93
N GLU A 61 -10.41 -9.58 6.18
CA GLU A 61 -10.05 -10.98 6.47
C GLU A 61 -9.26 -11.64 5.32
N GLU A 62 -9.50 -11.23 4.08
CA GLU A 62 -8.81 -11.74 2.89
C GLU A 62 -7.37 -11.20 2.75
N GLY A 63 -7.06 -10.11 3.45
CA GLY A 63 -5.78 -9.43 3.38
C GLY A 63 -5.87 -7.94 3.08
N ILE A 64 -4.85 -7.42 2.39
CA ILE A 64 -4.70 -6.00 2.04
C ILE A 64 -4.92 -5.81 0.55
N SER A 65 -5.74 -4.84 0.17
CA SER A 65 -5.97 -4.43 -1.21
C SER A 65 -5.79 -2.92 -1.40
N VAL A 66 -5.70 -2.49 -2.65
CA VAL A 66 -5.68 -1.06 -3.00
C VAL A 66 -7.04 -0.45 -2.71
N ASP A 67 -7.07 0.77 -2.17
CA ASP A 67 -8.30 1.52 -1.94
C ASP A 67 -9.03 1.78 -3.28
N PRO A 68 -10.33 1.43 -3.40
CA PRO A 68 -11.10 1.65 -4.64
C PRO A 68 -11.09 3.10 -5.13
N SER A 69 -11.06 4.08 -4.23
CA SER A 69 -10.96 5.49 -4.59
C SER A 69 -9.65 5.82 -5.32
N LYS A 70 -8.58 5.14 -4.97
CA LYS A 70 -7.26 5.28 -5.62
C LYS A 70 -7.21 4.54 -6.95
N ILE A 71 -7.89 3.40 -7.04
CA ILE A 71 -8.06 2.68 -8.30
C ILE A 71 -8.77 3.58 -9.31
N GLU A 72 -9.86 4.24 -8.92
CA GLU A 72 -10.59 5.16 -9.77
C GLU A 72 -9.72 6.34 -10.26
N VAL A 73 -8.94 6.94 -9.35
CA VAL A 73 -7.98 8.00 -9.71
C VAL A 73 -6.96 7.49 -10.74
N ILE A 74 -6.42 6.29 -10.55
CA ILE A 74 -5.44 5.70 -11.48
C ILE A 74 -6.11 5.40 -12.83
N MET A 75 -7.32 4.86 -12.85
CA MET A 75 -8.06 4.56 -14.08
C MET A 75 -8.29 5.81 -14.92
N ASN A 76 -8.64 6.91 -14.26
CA ASN A 76 -8.94 8.19 -14.93
C ASN A 76 -7.71 9.08 -15.14
N TRP A 77 -6.51 8.60 -14.76
CA TRP A 77 -5.29 9.39 -14.90
C TRP A 77 -4.97 9.64 -16.37
N GLU A 78 -4.92 10.92 -16.73
CA GLU A 78 -4.56 11.33 -18.10
C GLU A 78 -3.08 11.06 -18.38
N ARG A 79 -2.76 10.91 -19.66
CA ARG A 79 -1.37 10.78 -20.10
C ARG A 79 -0.54 11.98 -19.65
N PRO A 80 0.57 11.77 -18.90
CA PRO A 80 1.43 12.84 -18.46
C PRO A 80 2.06 13.63 -19.62
N ARG A 81 2.04 14.94 -19.51
CA ARG A 81 2.62 15.88 -20.50
C ARG A 81 3.86 16.57 -20.00
N THR A 82 4.17 16.45 -18.72
CA THR A 82 5.31 17.08 -18.05
C THR A 82 6.02 16.11 -17.12
N VAL A 83 7.30 16.40 -16.83
CA VAL A 83 8.10 15.63 -15.85
C VAL A 83 7.43 15.63 -14.46
N THR A 84 6.79 16.73 -14.08
CA THR A 84 6.09 16.84 -12.78
C THR A 84 4.91 15.90 -12.73
N GLU A 85 4.12 15.82 -13.80
CA GLU A 85 2.98 14.89 -13.87
C GLU A 85 3.43 13.43 -13.85
N ILE A 86 4.56 13.09 -14.52
CA ILE A 86 5.17 11.75 -14.40
C ILE A 86 5.55 11.46 -12.95
N ARG A 87 6.20 12.40 -12.26
CA ARG A 87 6.58 12.21 -10.86
C ARG A 87 5.37 11.99 -9.97
N SER A 88 4.29 12.74 -10.19
CA SER A 88 3.03 12.56 -9.46
C SER A 88 2.42 11.19 -9.69
N PHE A 89 2.34 10.74 -10.96
CA PHE A 89 1.87 9.41 -11.30
C PHE A 89 2.75 8.31 -10.70
N LEU A 90 4.07 8.39 -10.88
CA LEU A 90 5.01 7.41 -10.32
C LEU A 90 5.04 7.44 -8.79
N GLY A 91 4.76 8.56 -8.16
CA GLY A 91 4.61 8.67 -6.71
C GLY A 91 3.45 7.83 -6.21
N LEU A 92 2.27 7.98 -6.82
CA LEU A 92 1.09 7.17 -6.48
C LEU A 92 1.29 5.71 -6.85
N ALA A 93 1.75 5.42 -8.07
CA ALA A 93 2.03 4.05 -8.51
C ALA A 93 3.08 3.36 -7.64
N GLY A 94 4.13 4.10 -7.24
CA GLY A 94 5.21 3.61 -6.37
C GLY A 94 4.75 3.31 -4.95
N TYR A 95 3.75 4.03 -4.44
CA TYR A 95 3.13 3.71 -3.15
C TYR A 95 2.50 2.31 -3.15
N TYR A 96 1.87 1.94 -4.26
CA TYR A 96 1.24 0.62 -4.46
C TYR A 96 2.13 -0.41 -5.15
N ARG A 97 3.44 -0.16 -5.26
CA ARG A 97 4.37 -1.05 -5.99
C ARG A 97 4.38 -2.50 -5.51
N LYS A 98 4.05 -2.75 -4.24
CA LYS A 98 3.98 -4.10 -3.67
C LYS A 98 2.91 -4.98 -4.32
N PHE A 99 1.90 -4.38 -4.94
CA PHE A 99 0.84 -5.08 -5.67
C PHE A 99 1.20 -5.32 -7.15
N VAL A 100 2.34 -4.83 -7.62
CA VAL A 100 2.74 -4.90 -9.04
C VAL A 100 4.06 -5.65 -9.17
N GLN A 101 3.98 -6.86 -9.66
CA GLN A 101 5.17 -7.64 -9.99
C GLN A 101 6.01 -6.91 -11.05
N ASP A 102 7.33 -6.94 -10.91
CA ASP A 102 8.29 -6.26 -11.81
C ASP A 102 8.09 -4.74 -11.95
N PHE A 103 7.51 -4.08 -10.92
CA PHE A 103 7.22 -2.65 -10.94
C PHE A 103 8.39 -1.80 -11.47
N SER A 104 9.60 -2.01 -10.97
CA SER A 104 10.77 -1.22 -11.35
C SER A 104 11.13 -1.34 -12.82
N LYS A 105 10.95 -2.54 -13.39
CA LYS A 105 11.20 -2.81 -14.81
C LYS A 105 10.15 -2.11 -15.69
N ILE A 106 8.88 -2.22 -15.29
CA ILE A 106 7.77 -1.60 -16.02
C ILE A 106 7.86 -0.08 -15.94
N ALA A 107 8.17 0.49 -14.76
CA ALA A 107 8.27 1.93 -14.54
C ALA A 107 9.55 2.57 -15.16
N GLY A 108 10.52 1.75 -15.59
CA GLY A 108 11.81 2.22 -16.10
C GLY A 108 11.76 3.32 -17.16
N PRO A 109 10.98 3.16 -18.26
CA PRO A 109 10.85 4.19 -19.30
C PRO A 109 10.35 5.53 -18.76
N LEU A 110 9.34 5.53 -17.90
CA LEU A 110 8.80 6.75 -17.28
C LEU A 110 9.79 7.36 -16.28
N THR A 111 10.48 6.53 -15.50
CA THR A 111 11.50 6.98 -14.55
C THR A 111 12.66 7.66 -15.27
N ASN A 112 13.07 7.18 -16.44
CA ASN A 112 14.12 7.80 -17.24
C ASN A 112 13.76 9.23 -17.66
N LEU A 113 12.49 9.51 -17.98
CA LEU A 113 12.04 10.87 -18.30
C LEU A 113 12.11 11.85 -17.13
N THR A 114 12.25 11.37 -15.89
CA THR A 114 12.36 12.22 -14.69
C THR A 114 13.80 12.65 -14.39
N ARG A 115 14.79 12.14 -15.11
CA ARG A 115 16.21 12.46 -14.92
C ARG A 115 16.52 13.90 -15.33
N LYS A 116 17.51 14.49 -14.67
CA LYS A 116 17.84 15.92 -14.77
C LYS A 116 18.24 16.38 -16.18
N ASP A 117 18.93 15.52 -16.95
CA ASP A 117 19.51 15.88 -18.25
C ASP A 117 18.80 15.19 -19.42
N VAL A 118 17.57 14.70 -19.20
CA VAL A 118 16.80 14.03 -20.24
C VAL A 118 15.72 14.96 -20.77
N LYS A 119 15.73 15.18 -22.09
CA LYS A 119 14.65 15.93 -22.75
C LYS A 119 13.35 15.12 -22.65
N PHE A 120 12.26 15.80 -22.28
CA PHE A 120 10.95 15.16 -22.24
C PHE A 120 10.48 14.79 -23.65
N VAL A 121 10.50 13.50 -23.97
CA VAL A 121 9.97 12.94 -25.21
C VAL A 121 9.16 11.70 -24.85
N TRP A 122 7.86 11.77 -25.04
CA TRP A 122 6.96 10.65 -24.78
C TRP A 122 7.05 9.63 -25.92
N SER A 123 7.72 8.51 -25.66
CA SER A 123 7.94 7.42 -26.61
C SER A 123 6.83 6.36 -26.51
N GLU A 124 6.77 5.42 -27.47
CA GLU A 124 5.91 4.25 -27.39
C GLU A 124 6.18 3.39 -26.16
N GLU A 125 7.46 3.31 -25.71
CA GLU A 125 7.84 2.59 -24.50
C GLU A 125 7.25 3.24 -23.26
N CYS A 126 7.24 4.57 -23.20
CA CYS A 126 6.59 5.31 -22.12
C CYS A 126 5.08 5.07 -22.11
N GLU A 127 4.44 5.07 -23.28
CA GLU A 127 3.00 4.78 -23.41
C GLU A 127 2.69 3.35 -22.91
N LYS A 128 3.44 2.35 -23.38
CA LYS A 128 3.28 0.95 -22.94
C LYS A 128 3.48 0.80 -21.43
N SER A 129 4.51 1.45 -20.89
CA SER A 129 4.80 1.48 -19.46
C SER A 129 3.63 2.09 -18.65
N PHE A 130 3.11 3.22 -19.10
CA PHE A 130 1.99 3.92 -18.45
C PHE A 130 0.71 3.07 -18.45
N ILE A 131 0.35 2.50 -19.60
CA ILE A 131 -0.84 1.65 -19.74
C ILE A 131 -0.70 0.38 -18.89
N GLU A 132 0.47 -0.27 -18.92
CA GLU A 132 0.72 -1.50 -18.16
C GLU A 132 0.67 -1.24 -16.65
N LEU A 133 1.25 -0.15 -16.14
CA LEU A 133 1.13 0.22 -14.73
C LEU A 133 -0.31 0.48 -14.33
N LYS A 134 -1.08 1.23 -15.12
CA LYS A 134 -2.51 1.45 -14.88
C LYS A 134 -3.25 0.12 -14.80
N LYS A 135 -3.06 -0.75 -15.78
CA LYS A 135 -3.70 -2.08 -15.85
C LYS A 135 -3.39 -2.90 -14.60
N ARG A 136 -2.12 -3.02 -14.22
CA ARG A 136 -1.72 -3.83 -13.06
C ARG A 136 -2.22 -3.28 -11.73
N LEU A 137 -2.21 -1.96 -11.57
CA LEU A 137 -2.71 -1.32 -10.36
C LEU A 137 -4.23 -1.44 -10.22
N THR A 138 -4.97 -1.41 -11.34
CA THR A 138 -6.43 -1.53 -11.33
C THR A 138 -6.91 -2.99 -11.21
N SER A 139 -6.06 -3.95 -11.56
CA SER A 139 -6.30 -5.39 -11.38
C SER A 139 -5.44 -6.00 -10.27
N ALA A 140 -5.00 -5.17 -9.32
CA ALA A 140 -4.11 -5.59 -8.25
C ALA A 140 -4.75 -6.70 -7.40
N PRO A 141 -4.00 -7.77 -7.07
CA PRO A 141 -4.48 -8.85 -6.22
C PRO A 141 -4.63 -8.38 -4.77
N VAL A 142 -5.45 -9.09 -4.01
CA VAL A 142 -5.42 -8.98 -2.55
C VAL A 142 -4.16 -9.68 -2.04
N LEU A 143 -3.38 -9.00 -1.22
CA LEU A 143 -2.19 -9.57 -0.60
C LEU A 143 -2.58 -10.15 0.77
N GLY A 144 -2.37 -11.45 0.95
CA GLY A 144 -2.56 -12.12 2.23
C GLY A 144 -1.71 -11.50 3.33
N LEU A 145 -2.25 -11.45 4.53
CA LEU A 145 -1.49 -11.04 5.72
C LEU A 145 -0.80 -12.27 6.32
N PRO A 146 0.50 -12.21 6.61
CA PRO A 146 1.16 -13.27 7.35
C PRO A 146 0.54 -13.35 8.75
N ASP A 147 0.02 -14.51 9.12
CA ASP A 147 -0.58 -14.72 10.44
C ASP A 147 0.45 -15.14 11.52
N GLY A 148 1.69 -15.39 11.12
CA GLY A 148 2.82 -15.72 11.99
C GLY A 148 2.80 -17.15 12.55
N THR A 149 1.87 -18.00 12.09
CA THR A 149 1.71 -19.37 12.57
C THR A 149 2.35 -20.44 11.67
N GLU A 150 2.70 -20.07 10.46
CA GLU A 150 3.27 -20.98 9.46
C GLU A 150 4.70 -20.58 9.06
N ASP A 151 5.36 -21.47 8.35
CA ASP A 151 6.74 -21.26 7.89
C ASP A 151 6.79 -20.19 6.79
N PHE A 152 7.88 -19.44 6.78
CA PHE A 152 8.15 -18.44 5.76
C PHE A 152 9.30 -18.88 4.87
N VAL A 153 9.16 -18.72 3.56
CA VAL A 153 10.26 -18.86 2.62
C VAL A 153 10.79 -17.49 2.23
N ILE A 154 12.08 -17.30 2.46
CA ILE A 154 12.78 -16.08 2.08
C ILE A 154 13.48 -16.32 0.75
N TYR A 155 13.07 -15.58 -0.27
CA TYR A 155 13.78 -15.52 -1.54
C TYR A 155 14.71 -14.31 -1.53
N SER A 156 16.00 -14.54 -1.68
CA SER A 156 16.99 -13.48 -1.80
C SER A 156 17.62 -13.49 -3.18
N ASP A 157 17.74 -12.32 -3.78
CA ASP A 157 18.48 -12.11 -5.02
C ASP A 157 19.49 -10.98 -4.80
N ALA A 158 20.70 -11.17 -5.28
CA ALA A 158 21.79 -10.23 -5.14
C ALA A 158 22.37 -9.86 -6.49
N SER A 159 22.53 -8.56 -6.72
CA SER A 159 23.25 -8.02 -7.85
C SER A 159 24.42 -7.15 -7.39
N ARG A 160 25.31 -6.78 -8.31
CA ARG A 160 26.36 -5.79 -7.99
C ARG A 160 25.82 -4.42 -7.56
N LYS A 161 24.52 -4.16 -7.74
CA LYS A 161 23.87 -2.87 -7.46
C LYS A 161 22.92 -2.91 -6.29
N GLY A 162 22.59 -4.09 -5.76
CA GLY A 162 21.65 -4.19 -4.64
C GLY A 162 21.31 -5.62 -4.28
N LEU A 163 20.67 -5.74 -3.13
CA LEU A 163 20.10 -6.97 -2.57
C LEU A 163 18.58 -6.88 -2.61
N GLY A 164 17.92 -7.85 -3.21
CA GLY A 164 16.48 -8.02 -3.21
C GLY A 164 16.07 -9.11 -2.21
N LEU A 165 15.00 -8.88 -1.47
CA LEU A 165 14.41 -9.86 -0.57
C LEU A 165 12.90 -9.95 -0.84
N SER A 166 12.38 -11.17 -0.90
CA SER A 166 10.95 -11.45 -0.92
C SER A 166 10.63 -12.50 0.14
N LEU A 167 9.61 -12.24 0.93
CA LEU A 167 9.07 -13.17 1.91
C LEU A 167 7.77 -13.72 1.37
N ILE A 168 7.65 -15.04 1.28
CA ILE A 168 6.42 -15.73 0.87
C ILE A 168 6.00 -16.63 2.03
N HIS A 169 4.74 -16.55 2.38
CA HIS A 169 4.07 -17.46 3.30
C HIS A 169 3.67 -18.73 2.53
N ILE A 170 3.88 -19.88 3.11
CA ILE A 170 3.54 -21.20 2.53
C ILE A 170 2.34 -21.77 3.24
#